data_56df92d15ba0fac6d4162f57a746993b
#
_entry.id   56df92d15ba0fac6d4162f57a746993b
#
_cell.length_a   1.000
_cell.length_b   1.000
_cell.length_c   1.000
_cell.angle_alpha   90.00
_cell.angle_beta   90.00
_cell.angle_gamma   90.00
#
_symmetry.space_group_name_H-M   'P 1'
#
loop_
_entity.id
_entity.type
_entity.pdbx_description
1 polymer ?
#
loop_
_entity_poly.entity_id
_entity_poly.type
_entity_poly.pdbx_seq_one_letter_code
_entity_poly.pdbx_strand_id
1 'polypeptide(L)'
;MDEMKDKIRNCCLEKEAAPCVSSCPFHLDIREFIPRLERKAFNLAYRLYANSVAFPRIVAEICDESCKKVCPRKEIGGAINLSMLEKAAVTYADRTDPSSFNLRPKGKKVAVIGAGISSLACALRLANKKYDVTVYEKEDKIGGH
;
A
#
# COMPACT_ATOMS: atom_id res chain seq x y z
N MET A 1 9.25 -25.83 -20.41
CA MET A 1 9.75 -25.04 -19.23
C MET A 1 10.00 -23.58 -19.60
N ASP A 2 10.49 -23.30 -20.81
CA ASP A 2 10.74 -21.92 -21.27
C ASP A 2 9.44 -21.17 -21.59
N GLU A 3 8.48 -21.80 -22.25
CA GLU A 3 7.17 -21.21 -22.56
C GLU A 3 6.40 -20.72 -21.31
N MET A 4 6.49 -21.49 -20.21
CA MET A 4 5.90 -21.11 -18.92
C MET A 4 6.59 -19.90 -18.30
N LYS A 5 7.93 -19.83 -18.41
CA LYS A 5 8.71 -18.69 -17.94
C LYS A 5 8.38 -17.43 -18.71
N ASP A 6 8.25 -17.54 -20.05
CA ASP A 6 7.90 -16.42 -20.91
C ASP A 6 6.48 -15.92 -20.65
N LYS A 7 5.51 -16.84 -20.44
CA LYS A 7 4.15 -16.49 -20.05
C LYS A 7 4.12 -15.72 -18.73
N ILE A 8 4.88 -16.18 -17.72
CA ILE A 8 4.98 -15.50 -16.43
C ILE A 8 5.66 -14.14 -16.58
N ARG A 9 6.72 -14.06 -17.37
CA ARG A 9 7.41 -12.80 -17.64
C ARG A 9 6.49 -11.78 -18.30
N ASN A 10 5.77 -12.17 -19.34
CA ASN A 10 4.78 -11.31 -19.99
C ASN A 10 3.69 -10.83 -19.03
N CYS A 11 3.10 -11.75 -18.28
CA CYS A 11 2.02 -11.47 -17.34
C CYS A 11 2.47 -10.60 -16.16
N CYS A 12 3.69 -10.82 -15.64
CA CYS A 12 4.19 -10.14 -14.45
C CYS A 12 4.99 -8.88 -14.75
N LEU A 13 5.66 -8.79 -15.90
CA LEU A 13 6.67 -7.75 -16.13
C LEU A 13 6.41 -6.83 -17.34
N GLU A 14 5.79 -7.29 -18.43
CA GLU A 14 5.89 -6.55 -19.69
C GLU A 14 4.63 -5.82 -20.17
N LYS A 15 3.48 -6.44 -20.27
CA LYS A 15 2.38 -5.86 -21.07
C LYS A 15 1.06 -5.57 -20.36
N GLU A 16 0.73 -6.28 -19.30
CA GLU A 16 -0.55 -6.15 -18.61
C GLU A 16 -0.36 -5.75 -17.16
N ALA A 17 -1.41 -5.26 -16.51
CA ALA A 17 -1.39 -5.11 -15.07
C ALA A 17 -1.14 -6.48 -14.44
N ALA A 18 -0.09 -6.60 -13.60
CA ALA A 18 0.22 -7.87 -12.95
C ALA A 18 -1.01 -8.37 -12.18
N PRO A 19 -1.36 -9.67 -12.26
CA PRO A 19 -2.57 -10.20 -11.60
C PRO A 19 -2.62 -9.89 -10.10
N CYS A 20 -1.47 -9.86 -9.43
CA CYS A 20 -1.37 -9.48 -8.02
C CYS A 20 -1.76 -8.03 -7.77
N VAL A 21 -1.48 -7.10 -8.69
CA VAL A 21 -1.90 -5.70 -8.59
C VAL A 21 -3.41 -5.59 -8.72
N SER A 22 -4.00 -6.28 -9.71
CA SER A 22 -5.45 -6.26 -9.94
C SER A 22 -6.23 -6.89 -8.80
N SER A 23 -5.67 -7.92 -8.15
CA SER A 23 -6.30 -8.62 -7.01
C SER A 23 -6.07 -7.91 -5.66
N CYS A 24 -5.13 -6.97 -5.59
CA CYS A 24 -4.86 -6.21 -4.38
C CYS A 24 -5.90 -5.11 -4.19
N PRO A 25 -6.60 -5.02 -3.04
CA PRO A 25 -7.55 -3.94 -2.78
C PRO A 25 -6.93 -2.54 -2.86
N PHE A 26 -5.62 -2.44 -2.66
CA PHE A 26 -4.87 -1.18 -2.68
C PHE A 26 -4.15 -0.93 -4.00
N HIS A 27 -4.20 -1.87 -4.95
CA HIS A 27 -3.51 -1.80 -6.24
C HIS A 27 -2.02 -1.40 -6.09
N LEU A 28 -1.33 -2.01 -5.11
CA LEU A 28 0.09 -1.75 -4.89
C LEU A 28 0.89 -2.08 -6.16
N ASP A 29 1.66 -1.12 -6.63
CA ASP A 29 2.54 -1.33 -7.79
C ASP A 29 3.73 -2.22 -7.42
N ILE A 30 3.53 -3.53 -7.63
CA ILE A 30 4.51 -4.57 -7.29
C ILE A 30 5.74 -4.49 -8.18
N ARG A 31 5.59 -4.06 -9.43
CA ARG A 31 6.70 -3.92 -10.37
C ARG A 31 7.69 -2.84 -9.95
N GLU A 32 7.20 -1.83 -9.26
CA GLU A 32 8.03 -0.76 -8.71
C GLU A 32 8.47 -1.07 -7.27
N PHE A 33 7.64 -1.79 -6.51
CA PHE A 33 7.89 -2.11 -5.12
C PHE A 33 9.03 -3.11 -4.92
N ILE A 34 9.00 -4.26 -5.63
CA ILE A 34 10.01 -5.31 -5.48
C ILE A 34 11.42 -4.84 -5.82
N PRO A 35 11.68 -4.17 -6.95
CA PRO A 35 13.03 -3.69 -7.27
C PRO A 35 13.62 -2.71 -6.25
N ARG A 36 12.77 -1.96 -5.56
CA ARG A 36 13.23 -1.08 -4.46
C ARG A 36 13.74 -1.89 -3.27
N LEU A 37 13.04 -2.97 -2.93
CA LEU A 37 13.47 -3.88 -1.86
C LEU A 37 14.74 -4.65 -2.23
N GLU A 38 14.85 -5.13 -3.46
CA GLU A 38 16.06 -5.80 -3.97
C GLU A 38 17.31 -4.91 -3.83
N ARG A 39 17.15 -3.62 -4.10
CA ARG A 39 18.21 -2.61 -3.94
C ARG A 39 18.39 -2.14 -2.50
N LYS A 40 17.70 -2.75 -1.54
CA LYS A 40 17.67 -2.35 -0.12
C LYS A 40 17.22 -0.90 0.11
N ALA A 41 16.50 -0.32 -0.85
CA ALA A 41 15.97 1.04 -0.77
C ALA A 41 14.65 1.07 0.02
N PHE A 42 14.70 0.61 1.28
CA PHE A 42 13.51 0.40 2.13
C PHE A 42 12.68 1.67 2.31
N ASN A 43 13.31 2.83 2.46
CA ASN A 43 12.60 4.11 2.57
C ASN A 43 11.77 4.43 1.32
N LEU A 44 12.28 4.11 0.12
CA LEU A 44 11.55 4.31 -1.14
C LEU A 44 10.44 3.28 -1.32
N ALA A 45 10.69 2.03 -0.92
CA ALA A 45 9.67 0.97 -0.92
C ALA A 45 8.53 1.34 0.06
N TYR A 46 8.86 1.76 1.28
CA TYR A 46 7.89 2.21 2.27
C TYR A 46 7.04 3.38 1.76
N ARG A 47 7.66 4.39 1.14
CA ARG A 47 6.92 5.54 0.58
C ARG A 47 5.95 5.12 -0.52
N LEU A 48 6.35 4.21 -1.40
CA LEU A 48 5.45 3.65 -2.41
C LEU A 48 4.28 2.94 -1.75
N TYR A 49 4.55 2.09 -0.76
CA TYR A 49 3.53 1.37 -0.01
C TYR A 49 2.59 2.33 0.74
N ALA A 50 3.12 3.32 1.45
CA ALA A 50 2.34 4.33 2.17
C ALA A 50 1.48 5.22 1.25
N ASN A 51 1.87 5.38 -0.01
CA ASN A 51 1.03 6.05 -1.00
C ASN A 51 -0.16 5.19 -1.44
N SER A 52 -0.03 3.87 -1.43
CA SER A 52 -1.12 2.95 -1.74
C SER A 52 -2.04 2.74 -0.55
N VAL A 53 -1.49 2.54 0.65
CA VAL A 53 -2.26 2.29 1.88
C VAL A 53 -2.16 3.46 2.86
N ALA A 54 -3.24 3.73 3.60
CA ALA A 54 -3.24 4.83 4.57
C ALA A 54 -2.40 4.52 5.83
N PHE A 55 -2.42 3.26 6.27
CA PHE A 55 -1.78 2.80 7.50
C PHE A 55 -0.86 1.61 7.22
N PRO A 56 0.35 1.82 6.69
CA PRO A 56 1.24 0.74 6.24
C PRO A 56 1.51 -0.33 7.30
N ARG A 57 1.73 0.07 8.56
CA ARG A 57 1.99 -0.87 9.66
C ARG A 57 0.80 -1.78 9.94
N ILE A 58 -0.41 -1.23 9.94
CA ILE A 58 -1.63 -2.00 10.18
C ILE A 58 -1.89 -2.95 9.01
N VAL A 59 -1.86 -2.41 7.78
CA VAL A 59 -2.17 -3.20 6.58
C VAL A 59 -1.17 -4.35 6.39
N ALA A 60 0.12 -4.13 6.63
CA ALA A 60 1.14 -5.19 6.55
C ALA A 60 0.88 -6.34 7.53
N GLU A 61 0.23 -6.09 8.68
CA GLU A 61 -0.09 -7.13 9.66
C GLU A 61 -1.38 -7.90 9.33
N ILE A 62 -2.37 -7.25 8.74
CA ILE A 62 -3.70 -7.83 8.49
C ILE A 62 -3.95 -8.23 7.03
N CYS A 63 -2.94 -8.12 6.16
CA CYS A 63 -3.06 -8.44 4.74
C CYS A 63 -3.48 -9.91 4.54
N ASP A 64 -4.62 -10.12 3.83
CA ASP A 64 -5.17 -11.46 3.54
C ASP A 64 -4.47 -12.19 2.39
N GLU A 65 -3.45 -11.57 1.79
CA GLU A 65 -2.64 -12.11 0.71
C GLU A 65 -3.45 -12.59 -0.52
N SER A 66 -4.55 -11.92 -0.84
CA SER A 66 -5.39 -12.26 -1.99
C SER A 66 -4.58 -12.35 -3.31
N CYS A 67 -3.50 -11.60 -3.42
CA CYS A 67 -2.55 -11.65 -4.53
C CYS A 67 -1.87 -13.03 -4.71
N LYS A 68 -1.68 -13.81 -3.64
CA LYS A 68 -1.12 -15.17 -3.74
C LYS A 68 -2.03 -16.12 -4.52
N LYS A 69 -3.35 -15.92 -4.43
CA LYS A 69 -4.34 -16.80 -5.10
C LYS A 69 -4.21 -16.76 -6.61
N VAL A 70 -3.85 -15.60 -7.15
CA VAL A 70 -3.75 -15.32 -8.59
C VAL A 70 -2.32 -15.27 -9.11
N CYS A 71 -1.33 -15.56 -8.28
CA CYS A 71 0.09 -15.47 -8.66
C CYS A 71 0.46 -16.56 -9.68
N PRO A 72 0.90 -16.22 -10.90
CA PRO A 72 1.30 -17.20 -11.91
C PRO A 72 2.51 -18.04 -11.49
N ARG A 73 3.35 -17.51 -10.59
CA ARG A 73 4.54 -18.22 -10.10
C ARG A 73 4.26 -19.47 -9.27
N LYS A 74 3.01 -19.68 -8.85
CA LYS A 74 2.63 -20.93 -8.15
C LYS A 74 3.07 -22.18 -8.91
N GLU A 75 3.01 -22.11 -10.24
CA GLU A 75 3.27 -23.25 -11.13
C GLU A 75 4.77 -23.54 -11.29
N ILE A 76 5.67 -22.64 -10.87
CA ILE A 76 7.12 -22.76 -11.09
C ILE A 76 7.98 -22.60 -9.84
N GLY A 77 7.42 -22.66 -8.66
CA GLY A 77 8.23 -22.58 -7.44
C GLY A 77 7.58 -21.81 -6.28
N GLY A 78 6.32 -21.48 -6.43
CA GLY A 78 5.52 -20.84 -5.39
C GLY A 78 5.21 -19.37 -5.63
N ALA A 79 4.10 -18.93 -5.05
CA ALA A 79 3.66 -17.54 -5.11
C ALA A 79 4.64 -16.61 -4.37
N ILE A 80 4.77 -15.40 -4.86
CA ILE A 80 5.55 -14.37 -4.16
C ILE A 80 4.85 -14.02 -2.84
N ASN A 81 5.60 -14.02 -1.74
CA ASN A 81 5.10 -13.64 -0.43
C ASN A 81 5.16 -12.11 -0.26
N LEU A 82 4.17 -11.40 -0.82
CA LEU A 82 4.12 -9.95 -0.78
C LEU A 82 3.91 -9.42 0.63
N SER A 83 3.14 -10.09 1.47
CA SER A 83 2.94 -9.69 2.88
C SER A 83 4.26 -9.61 3.64
N MET A 84 5.16 -10.58 3.45
CA MET A 84 6.50 -10.53 4.06
C MET A 84 7.35 -9.38 3.51
N LEU A 85 7.21 -9.05 2.24
CA LEU A 85 7.90 -7.91 1.62
C LEU A 85 7.34 -6.57 2.13
N GLU A 86 6.03 -6.47 2.33
CA GLU A 86 5.38 -5.31 2.96
C GLU A 86 5.87 -5.11 4.40
N LYS A 87 5.91 -6.20 5.18
CA LYS A 87 6.48 -6.19 6.55
C LYS A 87 7.95 -5.77 6.56
N ALA A 88 8.74 -6.27 5.63
CA ALA A 88 10.14 -5.86 5.50
C ALA A 88 10.27 -4.37 5.18
N ALA A 89 9.47 -3.84 4.24
CA ALA A 89 9.45 -2.42 3.93
C ALA A 89 9.12 -1.56 5.16
N VAL A 90 8.15 -2.01 5.98
CA VAL A 90 7.73 -1.30 7.20
C VAL A 90 8.78 -1.39 8.30
N THR A 91 9.44 -2.54 8.43
CA THR A 91 10.40 -2.82 9.53
C THR A 91 11.74 -2.12 9.30
N TYR A 92 12.23 -2.12 8.06
CA TYR A 92 13.57 -1.63 7.73
C TYR A 92 13.59 -0.19 7.19
N ALA A 93 12.44 0.48 7.10
CA ALA A 93 12.40 1.89 6.75
C ALA A 93 12.75 2.76 7.97
N ASP A 94 13.79 3.58 7.84
CA ASP A 94 14.19 4.54 8.87
C ASP A 94 13.30 5.79 8.87
N ARG A 95 12.75 6.14 7.72
CA ARG A 95 11.90 7.32 7.51
C ARG A 95 10.48 6.89 7.16
N THR A 96 9.63 6.96 8.15
CA THR A 96 8.21 6.59 8.05
C THR A 96 7.29 7.82 8.08
N ASP A 97 7.85 9.01 7.91
CA ASP A 97 7.06 10.24 7.89
C ASP A 97 6.05 10.21 6.76
N PRO A 98 4.83 10.74 7.00
CA PRO A 98 3.83 10.88 5.95
C PRO A 98 4.41 11.65 4.76
N SER A 99 4.12 11.18 3.56
CA SER A 99 4.53 11.88 2.33
C SER A 99 3.95 13.29 2.34
N SER A 100 4.76 14.28 2.73
CA SER A 100 4.39 15.68 2.67
C SER A 100 4.56 16.15 1.24
N PHE A 101 3.47 16.23 0.51
CA PHE A 101 3.49 16.93 -0.78
C PHE A 101 3.60 18.44 -0.51
N ASN A 102 4.49 19.11 -1.21
CA ASN A 102 4.62 20.56 -1.14
C ASN A 102 3.48 21.25 -1.94
N LEU A 103 2.25 21.01 -1.51
CA LEU A 103 1.04 21.55 -2.10
C LEU A 103 0.62 22.81 -1.36
N ARG A 104 0.03 23.76 -2.07
CA ARG A 104 -0.60 24.93 -1.46
C ARG A 104 -1.83 24.52 -0.66
N PRO A 105 -2.11 25.15 0.49
CA PRO A 105 -3.34 24.97 1.23
C PRO A 105 -4.55 25.17 0.33
N LYS A 106 -5.54 24.29 0.43
CA LYS A 106 -6.77 24.37 -0.39
C LYS A 106 -7.74 25.45 0.10
N GLY A 107 -7.55 25.98 1.31
CA GLY A 107 -8.46 26.94 1.92
C GLY A 107 -9.87 26.42 2.19
N LYS A 108 -10.08 25.10 2.10
CA LYS A 108 -11.37 24.43 2.32
C LYS A 108 -11.32 23.61 3.59
N LYS A 109 -12.36 23.73 4.42
CA LYS A 109 -12.55 22.96 5.64
C LYS A 109 -13.39 21.74 5.35
N VAL A 110 -13.01 20.60 5.93
CA VAL A 110 -13.73 19.34 5.80
C VAL A 110 -13.95 18.75 7.20
N ALA A 111 -15.20 18.45 7.50
CA ALA A 111 -15.57 17.71 8.71
C ALA A 111 -15.67 16.21 8.38
N VAL A 112 -15.01 15.38 9.18
CA VAL A 112 -15.12 13.92 9.10
C VAL A 112 -15.82 13.45 10.37
N ILE A 113 -16.96 12.79 10.23
CA ILE A 113 -17.78 12.32 11.33
C ILE A 113 -17.47 10.86 11.63
N GLY A 114 -17.04 10.61 12.85
CA GLY A 114 -16.53 9.33 13.33
C GLY A 114 -15.02 9.19 13.15
N ALA A 115 -14.36 8.53 14.10
CA ALA A 115 -12.92 8.26 14.08
C ALA A 115 -12.60 6.77 13.93
N GLY A 116 -13.44 6.03 13.19
CA GLY A 116 -13.15 4.67 12.78
C GLY A 116 -12.02 4.64 11.74
N ILE A 117 -11.45 3.46 11.47
CA ILE A 117 -10.27 3.30 10.61
C ILE A 117 -10.47 3.88 9.20
N SER A 118 -11.66 3.70 8.62
CA SER A 118 -11.99 4.25 7.28
C SER A 118 -12.05 5.77 7.28
N SER A 119 -12.65 6.36 8.32
CA SER A 119 -12.74 7.82 8.50
C SER A 119 -11.36 8.42 8.71
N LEU A 120 -10.51 7.80 9.52
CA LEU A 120 -9.13 8.22 9.74
C LEU A 120 -8.30 8.12 8.46
N ALA A 121 -8.49 7.08 7.64
CA ALA A 121 -7.82 6.95 6.35
C ALA A 121 -8.25 8.07 5.38
N CYS A 122 -9.54 8.40 5.35
CA CYS A 122 -10.08 9.51 4.56
C CYS A 122 -9.49 10.84 5.05
N ALA A 123 -9.51 11.10 6.35
CA ALA A 123 -8.97 12.31 6.96
C ALA A 123 -7.49 12.50 6.63
N LEU A 124 -6.68 11.43 6.77
CA LEU A 124 -5.27 11.43 6.43
C LEU A 124 -5.04 11.78 4.94
N ARG A 125 -5.81 11.19 4.04
CA ARG A 125 -5.70 11.48 2.59
C ARG A 125 -6.08 12.94 2.26
N LEU A 126 -7.10 13.48 2.91
CA LEU A 126 -7.51 14.87 2.74
C LEU A 126 -6.46 15.84 3.31
N ALA A 127 -5.94 15.56 4.51
CA ALA A 127 -4.88 16.36 5.13
C ALA A 127 -3.60 16.38 4.27
N ASN A 128 -3.21 15.23 3.70
CA ASN A 128 -2.09 15.17 2.76
C ASN A 128 -2.31 16.01 1.51
N LYS A 129 -3.57 16.17 1.08
CA LYS A 129 -3.97 17.08 -0.02
C LYS A 129 -4.13 18.54 0.42
N LYS A 130 -3.77 18.88 1.68
CA LYS A 130 -3.81 20.23 2.25
C LYS A 130 -5.22 20.82 2.40
N TYR A 131 -6.21 19.97 2.66
CA TYR A 131 -7.47 20.41 3.23
C TYR A 131 -7.31 20.65 4.74
N ASP A 132 -8.08 21.55 5.29
CA ASP A 132 -8.21 21.76 6.74
C ASP A 132 -9.25 20.75 7.26
N VAL A 133 -8.78 19.69 7.89
CA VAL A 133 -9.64 18.54 8.26
C VAL A 133 -9.85 18.51 9.76
N THR A 134 -11.12 18.47 10.18
CA THR A 134 -11.51 18.23 11.56
C THR A 134 -12.26 16.91 11.66
N VAL A 135 -11.81 16.03 12.56
CA VAL A 135 -12.48 14.75 12.84
C VAL A 135 -13.30 14.91 14.13
N TYR A 136 -14.56 14.52 14.06
CA TYR A 136 -15.48 14.52 15.20
C TYR A 136 -15.78 13.08 15.60
N GLU A 137 -15.56 12.74 16.86
CA GLU A 137 -15.86 11.43 17.42
C GLU A 137 -16.75 11.60 18.66
N LYS A 138 -17.72 10.71 18.82
CA LYS A 138 -18.64 10.71 19.95
C LYS A 138 -18.10 9.94 21.16
N GLU A 139 -17.20 9.00 20.93
CA GLU A 139 -16.58 8.17 21.97
C GLU A 139 -15.25 8.79 22.42
N ASP A 140 -14.82 8.44 23.63
CA ASP A 140 -13.52 8.89 24.18
C ASP A 140 -12.31 8.19 23.52
N LYS A 141 -12.54 7.23 22.64
CA LYS A 141 -11.52 6.44 21.96
C LYS A 141 -11.66 6.54 20.46
N ILE A 142 -10.55 6.62 19.78
CA ILE A 142 -10.45 6.59 18.32
C ILE A 142 -10.10 5.17 17.82
N GLY A 143 -10.45 4.87 16.57
CA GLY A 143 -10.12 3.60 15.91
C GLY A 143 -11.35 2.76 15.54
N GLY A 144 -12.47 3.00 16.17
CA GLY A 144 -13.71 2.20 16.02
C GLY A 144 -13.69 0.92 16.86
N HIS A 145 -14.63 0.01 16.57
CA HIS A 145 -14.79 -1.27 17.26
C HIS A 145 -14.02 -2.37 16.56
#